data_c14959b84ce5e5bdfd1bd772af1770d1
#
_entry.id   c14959b84ce5e5bdfd1bd772af1770d1
#
_cell.length_a   1.000
_cell.length_b   1.000
_cell.length_c   1.000
_cell.angle_alpha   90.00
_cell.angle_beta   90.00
_cell.angle_gamma   90.00
#
_symmetry.space_group_name_H-M   'P 1'
#
loop_
_entity.id
_entity.type
_entity.pdbx_description
1 polymer ?
#
loop_
_entity_poly.entity_id
_entity_poly.type
_entity_poly.pdbx_seq_one_letter_code
_entity_poly.pdbx_strand_id
1 'polypeptide(L)'
;MVFRATRITIGAVCAGLIGLSTAQADPIENPIAVFSGLDKVTGRIISFDVYINETVQFGALRVTPRTCLTQPPTEEPNTMVFAEVDEITLDSHIRRIFTGWMFAASPGLNAVDHPVYDVWLKDCTVSSDVAPPPGFDEEKYADQDPLGLIERPDGWIGMPRPKPFREAPPPVEEPDVIED
;
A
#
# COMPACT_ATOMS: atom_id res chain seq x y z
N MET A 1 -23.43 -83.76 -11.45
CA MET A 1 -23.46 -82.38 -12.02
C MET A 1 -22.91 -81.48 -10.94
N VAL A 2 -21.71 -80.95 -11.10
CA VAL A 2 -20.99 -80.15 -10.10
C VAL A 2 -20.99 -78.74 -10.58
N PHE A 3 -21.76 -77.85 -9.96
CA PHE A 3 -21.74 -76.40 -10.24
C PHE A 3 -20.50 -75.80 -9.57
N ARG A 4 -19.51 -75.39 -10.35
CA ARG A 4 -18.37 -74.57 -9.92
C ARG A 4 -18.81 -73.13 -9.77
N ALA A 5 -18.90 -72.66 -8.56
CA ALA A 5 -19.10 -71.24 -8.25
C ALA A 5 -17.80 -70.45 -8.51
N THR A 6 -17.79 -69.65 -9.56
CA THR A 6 -16.72 -68.74 -9.88
C THR A 6 -16.82 -67.51 -8.93
N ARG A 7 -15.87 -67.42 -8.00
CA ARG A 7 -15.73 -66.22 -7.15
C ARG A 7 -15.06 -65.13 -7.94
N ILE A 8 -15.85 -64.13 -8.34
CA ILE A 8 -15.35 -62.87 -8.91
C ILE A 8 -14.86 -62.06 -7.74
N THR A 9 -13.54 -61.97 -7.57
CA THR A 9 -12.88 -61.01 -6.67
C THR A 9 -12.92 -59.63 -7.32
N ILE A 10 -13.86 -58.78 -6.89
CA ILE A 10 -13.89 -57.35 -7.25
C ILE A 10 -12.74 -56.71 -6.47
N GLY A 11 -11.60 -56.52 -7.17
CA GLY A 11 -10.49 -55.73 -6.65
C GLY A 11 -10.94 -54.29 -6.52
N ALA A 12 -11.03 -53.82 -5.26
CA ALA A 12 -11.28 -52.39 -4.96
C ALA A 12 -10.05 -51.59 -5.43
N VAL A 13 -10.16 -50.96 -6.59
CA VAL A 13 -9.24 -49.92 -7.02
C VAL A 13 -9.58 -48.67 -6.19
N CYS A 14 -8.98 -48.56 -5.01
CA CYS A 14 -8.85 -47.27 -4.32
C CYS A 14 -7.92 -46.39 -5.11
N ALA A 15 -8.44 -45.74 -6.16
CA ALA A 15 -7.76 -44.63 -6.79
C ALA A 15 -7.66 -43.51 -5.75
N GLY A 16 -6.46 -43.39 -5.13
CA GLY A 16 -6.11 -42.30 -4.27
C GLY A 16 -6.25 -41.00 -5.06
N LEU A 17 -7.29 -40.23 -4.79
CA LEU A 17 -7.39 -38.81 -5.14
C LEU A 17 -6.29 -38.11 -4.36
N ILE A 18 -5.09 -38.06 -4.96
CA ILE A 18 -4.03 -37.15 -4.53
C ILE A 18 -4.60 -35.75 -4.78
N GLY A 19 -5.12 -35.14 -3.74
CA GLY A 19 -5.52 -33.74 -3.77
C GLY A 19 -4.29 -32.92 -4.16
N LEU A 20 -4.29 -32.37 -5.36
CA LEU A 20 -3.35 -31.33 -5.74
C LEU A 20 -3.73 -30.11 -4.90
N SER A 21 -3.11 -30.00 -3.71
CA SER A 21 -3.08 -28.75 -2.97
C SER A 21 -2.28 -27.80 -3.83
N THR A 22 -2.92 -26.79 -4.41
CA THR A 22 -2.24 -25.66 -5.00
C THR A 22 -1.56 -24.95 -3.84
N ALA A 23 -0.25 -25.07 -3.72
CA ALA A 23 0.54 -24.28 -2.81
C ALA A 23 0.46 -22.83 -3.32
N GLN A 24 -0.33 -22.03 -2.67
CA GLN A 24 -0.39 -20.59 -2.88
C GLN A 24 0.74 -20.00 -2.05
N ALA A 25 1.61 -19.22 -2.67
CA ALA A 25 2.69 -18.55 -1.93
C ALA A 25 2.10 -17.42 -1.08
N ASP A 26 2.60 -17.26 0.15
CA ASP A 26 2.16 -16.20 1.03
C ASP A 26 2.56 -14.83 0.47
N PRO A 27 1.68 -13.82 0.54
CA PRO A 27 2.01 -12.45 0.12
C PRO A 27 3.16 -11.87 0.95
N ILE A 28 4.01 -11.08 0.31
CA ILE A 28 5.12 -10.38 0.95
C ILE A 28 4.58 -9.12 1.64
N GLU A 29 4.80 -8.98 2.94
CA GLU A 29 4.46 -7.77 3.70
C GLU A 29 5.56 -6.72 3.52
N ASN A 30 5.21 -5.53 3.02
CA ASN A 30 6.15 -4.44 2.86
C ASN A 30 5.98 -3.38 3.96
N PRO A 31 7.09 -2.78 4.43
CA PRO A 31 7.05 -1.76 5.48
C PRO A 31 6.53 -0.41 5.01
N ILE A 32 6.50 -0.15 3.70
CA ILE A 32 6.22 1.16 3.14
C ILE A 32 5.20 1.04 2.01
N ALA A 33 4.15 1.86 2.08
CA ALA A 33 3.20 2.05 1.00
C ALA A 33 3.52 3.36 0.26
N VAL A 34 3.63 3.29 -1.06
CA VAL A 34 3.84 4.44 -1.94
C VAL A 34 2.48 4.87 -2.48
N PHE A 35 2.03 6.04 -2.11
CA PHE A 35 0.79 6.62 -2.61
C PHE A 35 1.06 7.67 -3.68
N SER A 36 0.08 7.88 -4.53
CA SER A 36 -0.02 9.06 -5.38
C SER A 36 -1.23 9.88 -4.95
N GLY A 37 -1.02 11.18 -4.82
CA GLY A 37 -2.07 12.15 -4.49
C GLY A 37 -2.22 13.17 -5.61
N LEU A 38 -3.45 13.43 -6.02
CA LEU A 38 -3.82 14.48 -6.96
C LEU A 38 -4.52 15.62 -6.22
N ASP A 39 -3.99 16.81 -6.37
CA ASP A 39 -4.71 18.05 -6.05
C ASP A 39 -5.49 18.50 -7.29
N LYS A 40 -6.80 18.38 -7.24
CA LYS A 40 -7.71 18.71 -8.37
C LYS A 40 -7.76 20.20 -8.70
N VAL A 41 -7.44 21.06 -7.74
CA VAL A 41 -7.45 22.51 -7.94
C VAL A 41 -6.25 22.95 -8.76
N THR A 42 -5.08 22.42 -8.45
CA THR A 42 -3.81 22.78 -9.11
C THR A 42 -3.42 21.83 -10.23
N GLY A 43 -4.07 20.66 -10.34
CA GLY A 43 -3.72 19.59 -11.27
C GLY A 43 -2.39 18.90 -10.95
N ARG A 44 -1.84 19.09 -9.74
CA ARG A 44 -0.55 18.51 -9.34
C ARG A 44 -0.73 17.09 -8.83
N ILE A 45 0.13 16.20 -9.33
CA ILE A 45 0.26 14.84 -8.82
C ILE A 45 1.60 14.75 -8.11
N ILE A 46 1.61 14.23 -6.88
CA ILE A 46 2.82 13.90 -6.14
C ILE A 46 2.76 12.46 -5.68
N SER A 47 3.94 11.82 -5.59
CA SER A 47 4.08 10.53 -4.90
C SER A 47 4.68 10.77 -3.52
N PHE A 48 4.22 10.00 -2.52
CA PHE A 48 4.72 10.09 -1.16
C PHE A 48 4.71 8.71 -0.50
N ASP A 49 5.75 8.46 0.28
CA ASP A 49 5.95 7.21 0.98
C ASP A 49 5.40 7.33 2.40
N VAL A 50 4.71 6.28 2.84
CA VAL A 50 4.13 6.21 4.19
C VAL A 50 4.47 4.86 4.80
N TYR A 51 5.12 4.87 5.95
CA TYR A 51 5.39 3.65 6.71
C TYR A 51 4.10 3.07 7.28
N ILE A 52 4.05 1.75 7.41
CA ILE A 52 2.90 1.06 7.99
C ILE A 52 2.61 1.60 9.40
N ASN A 53 1.34 1.93 9.65
CA ASN A 53 0.81 2.58 10.85
C ASN A 53 1.26 4.03 11.06
N GLU A 54 1.99 4.61 10.14
CA GLU A 54 2.22 6.05 10.13
C GLU A 54 1.03 6.79 9.50
N THR A 55 0.82 8.03 9.93
CA THR A 55 -0.17 8.92 9.32
C THR A 55 0.55 10.09 8.65
N VAL A 56 0.36 10.22 7.35
CA VAL A 56 0.89 11.34 6.56
C VAL A 56 -0.27 12.20 6.07
N GLN A 57 -0.09 13.52 6.11
CA GLN A 57 -1.09 14.46 5.63
C GLN A 57 -0.80 14.88 4.19
N PHE A 58 -1.83 14.77 3.34
CA PHE A 58 -1.87 15.26 1.98
C PHE A 58 -3.07 16.21 1.80
N GLY A 59 -2.81 17.50 1.75
CA GLY A 59 -3.87 18.51 1.76
C GLY A 59 -4.76 18.41 3.01
N ALA A 60 -6.05 18.23 2.82
CA ALA A 60 -6.99 17.99 3.90
C ALA A 60 -7.11 16.52 4.31
N LEU A 61 -6.41 15.60 3.61
CA LEU A 61 -6.49 14.18 3.88
C LEU A 61 -5.35 13.71 4.77
N ARG A 62 -5.65 12.76 5.66
CA ARG A 62 -4.68 12.04 6.49
C ARG A 62 -4.73 10.58 6.09
N VAL A 63 -3.62 10.07 5.56
CA VAL A 63 -3.50 8.70 5.03
C VAL A 63 -2.72 7.84 6.01
N THR A 64 -3.28 6.70 6.39
CA THR A 64 -2.67 5.75 7.32
C THR A 64 -2.74 4.34 6.73
N PRO A 65 -1.67 3.81 6.14
CA PRO A 65 -1.61 2.41 5.72
C PRO A 65 -1.51 1.49 6.95
N ARG A 66 -2.24 0.37 6.92
CA ARG A 66 -2.21 -0.65 7.98
C ARG A 66 -1.41 -1.89 7.58
N THR A 67 -1.44 -2.24 6.31
CA THR A 67 -0.63 -3.31 5.73
C THR A 67 -0.43 -3.05 4.25
N CYS A 68 0.72 -3.41 3.70
CA CYS A 68 1.04 -3.30 2.27
C CYS A 68 1.60 -4.63 1.80
N LEU A 69 0.92 -5.25 0.84
CA LEU A 69 1.17 -6.61 0.39
C LEU A 69 1.54 -6.63 -1.09
N THR A 70 2.54 -7.42 -1.43
CA THR A 70 2.94 -7.69 -2.82
C THR A 70 2.95 -9.18 -3.05
N GLN A 71 2.44 -9.64 -4.19
CA GLN A 71 2.54 -11.04 -4.57
C GLN A 71 3.98 -11.41 -4.93
N PRO A 72 4.41 -12.65 -4.59
CA PRO A 72 5.73 -13.15 -4.98
C PRO A 72 5.92 -13.12 -6.51
N PRO A 73 7.18 -13.00 -7.00
CA PRO A 73 7.48 -12.97 -8.45
C PRO A 73 7.03 -14.20 -9.24
N THR A 74 6.66 -15.29 -8.56
CA THR A 74 6.13 -16.52 -9.15
C THR A 74 4.66 -16.46 -9.50
N GLU A 75 3.95 -15.43 -9.02
CA GLU A 75 2.52 -15.21 -9.24
C GLU A 75 2.28 -13.96 -10.10
N GLU A 76 1.01 -13.73 -10.48
CA GLU A 76 0.64 -12.50 -11.17
C GLU A 76 0.93 -11.29 -10.26
N PRO A 77 1.62 -10.25 -10.78
CA PRO A 77 1.93 -9.07 -9.98
C PRO A 77 0.66 -8.43 -9.45
N ASN A 78 0.53 -8.41 -8.14
CA ASN A 78 -0.59 -7.74 -7.46
C ASN A 78 -0.08 -7.06 -6.21
N THR A 79 -0.20 -5.75 -6.16
CA THR A 79 0.19 -4.92 -5.03
C THR A 79 -1.06 -4.29 -4.44
N MET A 80 -1.25 -4.47 -3.13
CA MET A 80 -2.43 -3.97 -2.43
C MET A 80 -2.06 -3.41 -1.06
N VAL A 81 -2.82 -2.40 -0.62
CA VAL A 81 -2.70 -1.80 0.71
C VAL A 81 -4.06 -1.75 1.39
N PHE A 82 -4.11 -2.08 2.66
CA PHE A 82 -5.25 -1.72 3.50
C PHE A 82 -4.96 -0.37 4.13
N ALA A 83 -5.77 0.64 3.79
CA ALA A 83 -5.57 2.01 4.24
C ALA A 83 -6.81 2.60 4.89
N GLU A 84 -6.55 3.50 5.80
CA GLU A 84 -7.54 4.37 6.42
C GLU A 84 -7.25 5.81 6.01
N VAL A 85 -8.28 6.53 5.57
CA VAL A 85 -8.14 7.95 5.22
C VAL A 85 -9.17 8.78 5.96
N ASP A 86 -8.66 9.79 6.65
CA ASP A 86 -9.44 10.77 7.38
C ASP A 86 -9.38 12.12 6.64
N GLU A 87 -10.48 12.84 6.64
CA GLU A 87 -10.58 14.22 6.19
C GLU A 87 -10.50 15.17 7.39
N ILE A 88 -9.72 16.22 7.27
CA ILE A 88 -9.76 17.39 8.17
C ILE A 88 -10.74 18.37 7.56
N THR A 89 -11.91 18.48 8.17
CA THR A 89 -12.96 19.38 7.71
C THR A 89 -12.62 20.84 8.00
N LEU A 90 -13.33 21.81 7.38
CA LEU A 90 -13.09 23.24 7.55
C LEU A 90 -13.27 23.73 9.00
N ASP A 91 -14.09 23.03 9.78
CA ASP A 91 -14.30 23.26 11.21
C ASP A 91 -13.30 22.49 12.11
N SER A 92 -12.21 21.98 11.50
CA SER A 92 -11.12 21.25 12.15
C SER A 92 -11.53 19.92 12.80
N HIS A 93 -12.65 19.34 12.41
CA HIS A 93 -13.01 17.99 12.82
C HIS A 93 -12.35 16.96 11.92
N ILE A 94 -12.03 15.80 12.49
CA ILE A 94 -11.46 14.66 11.77
C ILE A 94 -12.59 13.68 11.48
N ARG A 95 -12.79 13.36 10.20
CA ARG A 95 -13.82 12.43 9.75
C ARG A 95 -13.23 11.33 8.89
N ARG A 96 -13.46 10.07 9.25
CA ARG A 96 -13.10 8.93 8.41
C ARG A 96 -13.93 8.94 7.13
N ILE A 97 -13.26 9.00 5.97
CA ILE A 97 -13.90 8.99 4.64
C ILE A 97 -13.64 7.71 3.87
N PHE A 98 -12.57 6.98 4.23
CA PHE A 98 -12.24 5.72 3.58
C PHE A 98 -11.62 4.73 4.58
N THR A 99 -11.99 3.47 4.47
CA THR A 99 -11.34 2.33 5.11
C THR A 99 -11.51 1.12 4.20
N GLY A 100 -10.39 0.58 3.68
CA GLY A 100 -10.47 -0.55 2.78
C GLY A 100 -9.17 -0.85 2.05
N TRP A 101 -9.27 -1.80 1.12
CA TRP A 101 -8.18 -2.19 0.26
C TRP A 101 -8.10 -1.30 -0.98
N MET A 102 -6.90 -0.84 -1.32
CA MET A 102 -6.56 -0.21 -2.58
C MET A 102 -5.62 -1.12 -3.36
N PHE A 103 -5.72 -1.11 -4.69
CA PHE A 103 -4.96 -1.96 -5.60
C PHE A 103 -4.16 -1.10 -6.57
N ALA A 104 -2.84 -1.32 -6.65
CA ALA A 104 -1.97 -0.56 -7.55
C ALA A 104 -2.29 -0.81 -9.04
N ALA A 105 -2.67 -2.06 -9.38
CA ALA A 105 -3.04 -2.43 -10.75
C ALA A 105 -4.36 -1.80 -11.21
N SER A 106 -5.20 -1.32 -10.29
CA SER A 106 -6.52 -0.77 -10.60
C SER A 106 -6.81 0.47 -9.76
N PRO A 107 -6.09 1.57 -9.97
CA PRO A 107 -6.19 2.78 -9.13
C PRO A 107 -7.58 3.43 -9.16
N GLY A 108 -8.39 3.19 -10.22
CA GLY A 108 -9.77 3.65 -10.27
C GLY A 108 -10.75 2.80 -9.45
N LEU A 109 -10.30 1.66 -8.93
CA LEU A 109 -11.09 0.78 -8.08
C LEU A 109 -10.65 1.03 -6.62
N ASN A 110 -11.54 1.53 -5.78
CA ASN A 110 -11.25 1.80 -4.37
C ASN A 110 -10.16 2.88 -4.10
N ALA A 111 -10.01 3.87 -4.98
CA ALA A 111 -9.28 5.08 -4.63
C ALA A 111 -10.12 5.99 -3.72
N VAL A 112 -9.46 6.88 -3.00
CA VAL A 112 -10.16 7.97 -2.31
C VAL A 112 -10.51 9.05 -3.32
N ASP A 113 -11.79 9.27 -3.53
CA ASP A 113 -12.33 10.37 -4.33
C ASP A 113 -12.93 11.43 -3.40
N HIS A 114 -12.20 12.53 -3.22
CA HIS A 114 -12.62 13.67 -2.44
C HIS A 114 -12.83 14.87 -3.38
N PRO A 115 -13.71 15.85 -3.10
CA PRO A 115 -13.97 16.99 -4.01
C PRO A 115 -12.73 17.74 -4.49
N VAL A 116 -11.66 17.77 -3.68
CA VAL A 116 -10.41 18.51 -3.97
C VAL A 116 -9.22 17.59 -4.16
N TYR A 117 -9.20 16.43 -3.53
CA TYR A 117 -8.04 15.55 -3.49
C TYR A 117 -8.41 14.12 -3.88
N ASP A 118 -7.59 13.47 -4.69
CA ASP A 118 -7.64 12.02 -4.89
C ASP A 118 -6.38 11.38 -4.34
N VAL A 119 -6.51 10.19 -3.74
CA VAL A 119 -5.38 9.40 -3.28
C VAL A 119 -5.57 7.95 -3.68
N TRP A 120 -4.53 7.34 -4.25
CA TRP A 120 -4.51 5.93 -4.64
C TRP A 120 -3.16 5.30 -4.36
N LEU A 121 -3.15 3.97 -4.26
CA LEU A 121 -1.91 3.21 -4.15
C LEU A 121 -1.16 3.21 -5.47
N LYS A 122 0.15 3.45 -5.40
CA LYS A 122 1.08 3.30 -6.52
C LYS A 122 1.88 2.01 -6.41
N ASP A 123 2.44 1.73 -5.23
CA ASP A 123 3.31 0.57 -4.99
C ASP A 123 3.46 0.26 -3.50
N CYS A 124 4.07 -0.88 -3.20
CA CYS A 124 4.63 -1.23 -1.90
C CYS A 124 6.14 -1.42 -2.04
N THR A 125 6.93 -0.95 -1.08
CA THR A 125 8.38 -1.05 -1.15
C THR A 125 8.99 -1.36 0.22
N VAL A 126 10.21 -1.91 0.19
CA VAL A 126 10.99 -2.19 1.40
C VAL A 126 11.95 -1.05 1.75
N SER A 127 12.24 -0.14 0.80
CA SER A 127 13.17 0.97 0.98
C SER A 127 12.56 2.29 0.55
N SER A 128 12.95 3.37 1.23
CA SER A 128 12.55 4.75 0.94
C SER A 128 13.66 5.72 1.32
N ASP A 129 13.72 6.85 0.61
CA ASP A 129 14.56 7.99 1.00
C ASP A 129 14.01 8.74 2.25
N VAL A 130 12.81 8.37 2.68
CA VAL A 130 12.16 8.95 3.86
C VAL A 130 12.55 8.15 5.10
N ALA A 131 12.99 8.86 6.14
CA ALA A 131 13.33 8.26 7.43
C ALA A 131 12.14 7.53 8.07
N PRO A 132 12.35 6.33 8.67
CA PRO A 132 11.30 5.66 9.41
C PRO A 132 10.83 6.47 10.62
N PRO A 133 9.55 6.36 11.01
CA PRO A 133 9.04 7.02 12.21
C PRO A 133 9.67 6.46 13.48
N PRO A 134 9.70 7.26 14.57
CA PRO A 134 10.12 6.75 15.87
C PRO A 134 9.32 5.51 16.28
N GLY A 135 10.02 4.45 16.68
CA GLY A 135 9.39 3.18 17.09
C GLY A 135 8.99 2.25 15.93
N PHE A 136 9.44 2.53 14.72
CA PHE A 136 9.28 1.60 13.60
C PHE A 136 10.13 0.35 13.84
N ASP A 137 9.51 -0.83 13.74
CA ASP A 137 10.17 -2.12 13.93
C ASP A 137 10.74 -2.61 12.59
N GLU A 138 12.00 -2.32 12.36
CA GLU A 138 12.71 -2.72 11.15
C GLU A 138 13.00 -4.22 11.11
N GLU A 139 13.18 -4.85 12.28
CA GLU A 139 13.50 -6.28 12.38
C GLU A 139 12.35 -7.15 11.85
N LYS A 140 11.11 -6.67 12.03
CA LYS A 140 9.91 -7.33 11.47
C LYS A 140 9.97 -7.54 9.95
N TYR A 141 10.67 -6.65 9.24
CA TYR A 141 10.72 -6.65 7.77
C TYR A 141 12.09 -7.07 7.21
N ALA A 142 13.05 -7.40 8.07
CA ALA A 142 14.41 -7.76 7.66
C ALA A 142 14.46 -9.01 6.78
N ASP A 143 13.58 -9.99 7.04
CA ASP A 143 13.51 -11.23 6.26
C ASP A 143 12.89 -11.03 4.85
N GLN A 144 12.31 -9.87 4.58
CA GLN A 144 11.62 -9.56 3.33
C GLN A 144 12.49 -8.76 2.36
N ASP A 145 13.74 -8.49 2.73
CA ASP A 145 14.77 -7.96 1.83
C ASP A 145 15.72 -9.07 1.36
N PRO A 146 15.31 -9.96 0.44
CA PRO A 146 16.12 -11.07 -0.04
C PRO A 146 17.35 -10.62 -0.82
N LEU A 147 17.48 -9.34 -1.15
CA LEU A 147 18.57 -8.77 -1.94
C LEU A 147 19.48 -7.85 -1.12
N GLY A 148 19.19 -7.63 0.18
CA GLY A 148 19.97 -6.73 1.03
C GLY A 148 19.97 -5.28 0.53
N LEU A 149 18.90 -4.85 -0.13
CA LEU A 149 18.78 -3.51 -0.72
C LEU A 149 18.49 -2.42 0.32
N ILE A 150 18.23 -2.81 1.58
CA ILE A 150 18.12 -1.87 2.70
C ILE A 150 19.55 -1.52 3.17
N GLU A 151 20.40 -1.06 2.25
CA GLU A 151 21.67 -0.43 2.63
C GLU A 151 21.37 0.94 3.23
N ARG A 152 21.49 1.01 4.56
CA ARG A 152 21.56 2.29 5.24
C ARG A 152 22.93 2.89 5.02
N PRO A 153 23.03 4.11 4.50
CA PRO A 153 24.31 4.81 4.47
C PRO A 153 24.87 4.91 5.90
N ASP A 154 26.11 4.48 6.09
CA ASP A 154 26.82 4.65 7.37
C ASP A 154 26.76 6.12 7.78
N GLY A 155 26.20 6.39 8.96
CA GLY A 155 26.04 7.76 9.47
C GLY A 155 24.66 8.38 9.26
N TRP A 156 23.65 7.60 8.91
CA TRP A 156 22.29 8.07 8.75
C TRP A 156 21.69 8.51 10.09
N ILE A 157 21.72 9.80 10.35
CA ILE A 157 20.97 10.47 11.41
C ILE A 157 19.67 10.94 10.80
N GLY A 158 18.55 10.38 11.28
CA GLY A 158 17.21 10.63 10.75
C GLY A 158 17.00 12.09 10.33
N MET A 159 16.98 12.33 9.03
CA MET A 159 16.66 13.67 8.53
C MET A 159 15.17 13.95 8.78
N PRO A 160 14.81 15.19 9.12
CA PRO A 160 13.41 15.58 9.19
C PRO A 160 12.74 15.26 7.86
N ARG A 161 11.61 14.57 7.92
CA ARG A 161 10.83 14.24 6.71
C ARG A 161 10.52 15.49 5.92
N PRO A 162 10.71 15.51 4.61
CA PRO A 162 10.10 16.53 3.79
C PRO A 162 8.58 16.39 3.99
N LYS A 163 7.93 17.45 4.43
CA LYS A 163 6.46 17.48 4.47
C LYS A 163 5.97 17.19 3.06
N PRO A 164 5.08 16.20 2.84
CA PRO A 164 4.64 15.80 1.50
C PRO A 164 3.98 16.94 0.73
N PHE A 165 3.48 17.93 1.44
CA PHE A 165 2.90 19.13 0.84
C PHE A 165 3.41 20.37 1.57
N ARG A 166 4.12 21.22 0.85
CA ARG A 166 4.36 22.58 1.29
C ARG A 166 3.16 23.39 0.82
N GLU A 167 2.41 23.94 1.75
CA GLU A 167 1.38 24.94 1.46
C GLU A 167 1.95 25.92 0.42
N ALA A 168 1.22 26.11 -0.69
CA ALA A 168 1.64 27.08 -1.69
C ALA A 168 1.87 28.42 -1.00
N PRO A 169 2.94 29.17 -1.31
CA PRO A 169 3.13 30.48 -0.75
C PRO A 169 1.85 31.29 -1.02
N PRO A 170 1.41 32.11 -0.05
CA PRO A 170 0.23 32.96 -0.24
C PRO A 170 0.38 33.74 -1.56
N PRO A 171 -0.72 34.01 -2.26
CA PRO A 171 -0.67 34.82 -3.47
C PRO A 171 0.13 36.09 -3.22
N VAL A 172 1.11 36.34 -4.07
CA VAL A 172 1.84 37.60 -4.04
C VAL A 172 0.80 38.68 -4.32
N GLU A 173 0.51 39.53 -3.34
CA GLU A 173 -0.31 40.74 -3.56
C GLU A 173 0.39 41.53 -4.67
N GLU A 174 -0.27 41.63 -5.83
CA GLU A 174 0.19 42.51 -6.88
C GLU A 174 0.18 43.91 -6.30
N PRO A 175 1.26 44.70 -6.43
CA PRO A 175 1.29 46.05 -5.96
C PRO A 175 0.19 46.84 -6.72
N ASP A 176 -0.64 47.56 -5.96
CA ASP A 176 -1.67 48.44 -6.49
C ASP A 176 -1.04 49.32 -7.61
N VAL A 177 -1.52 49.13 -8.84
CA VAL A 177 -1.18 50.02 -9.94
C VAL A 177 -1.84 51.35 -9.63
N ILE A 178 -1.05 52.33 -9.17
CA ILE A 178 -1.49 53.71 -9.01
C ILE A 178 -1.66 54.25 -10.44
N GLU A 179 -2.90 54.35 -10.89
CA GLU A 179 -3.24 55.14 -12.10
C GLU A 179 -3.11 56.61 -11.76
N ASP A 180 -2.17 57.30 -12.46
CA ASP A 180 -2.06 58.76 -12.51
C ASP A 180 -3.03 59.34 -13.57
#